data_a0953fb3339cb0effbbeb999d6b3a427
#
_entry.id   a0953fb3339cb0effbbeb999d6b3a427
#
_cell.length_a   1.000
_cell.length_b   1.000
_cell.length_c   1.000
_cell.angle_alpha   90.00
_cell.angle_beta   90.00
_cell.angle_gamma   90.00
#
_symmetry.space_group_name_H-M   'P 1'
#
loop_
_entity.id
_entity.type
_entity.pdbx_description
1 polymer ?
#
loop_
_entity_poly.entity_id
_entity_poly.type
_entity_poly.pdbx_seq_one_letter_code
_entity_poly.pdbx_strand_id
1 'polypeptide(L)'
;MGDTAEQMAKTYGITREQQDALAYRSHQLATKAWAKGKLADEVMTAYIPPYREPLVEDNNIRGSSTLADYAKLRPAFDRKHGTVTAANSTPLTDGAAAVILMTESRARELGIKPLGYLRSYAFTAIDVWQDMLLGPAWSTPLALDRAG
;
A
#
# COMPACT_ATOMS: atom_id res chain seq x y z
N MET A 1 -11.22 10.39 0.22
CA MET A 1 -10.90 8.94 0.40
C MET A 1 -11.28 8.40 1.77
N GLY A 2 -11.07 9.12 2.88
CA GLY A 2 -11.43 8.62 4.20
C GLY A 2 -12.94 8.42 4.40
N ASP A 3 -13.76 9.37 3.95
CA ASP A 3 -15.21 9.22 3.97
C ASP A 3 -15.69 8.04 3.11
N THR A 4 -15.03 7.83 1.96
CA THR A 4 -15.31 6.66 1.10
C THR A 4 -14.95 5.35 1.82
N ALA A 5 -13.82 5.32 2.53
CA ALA A 5 -13.43 4.14 3.32
C ALA A 5 -14.43 3.83 4.44
N GLU A 6 -14.94 4.87 5.14
CA GLU A 6 -16.01 4.70 6.13
C GLU A 6 -17.31 4.16 5.51
N GLN A 7 -17.70 4.69 4.35
CA GLN A 7 -18.86 4.22 3.61
C GLN A 7 -18.70 2.75 3.20
N MET A 8 -17.53 2.38 2.66
CA MET A 8 -17.23 1.01 2.27
C MET A 8 -17.23 0.07 3.48
N ALA A 9 -16.63 0.48 4.60
CA ALA A 9 -16.65 -0.31 5.82
C ALA A 9 -18.08 -0.63 6.27
N LYS A 10 -18.98 0.36 6.21
CA LYS A 10 -20.41 0.19 6.53
C LYS A 10 -21.11 -0.72 5.51
N THR A 11 -20.89 -0.49 4.23
CA THR A 11 -21.53 -1.25 3.14
C THR A 11 -21.16 -2.73 3.16
N TYR A 12 -19.90 -3.03 3.43
CA TYR A 12 -19.38 -4.41 3.42
C TYR A 12 -19.27 -5.04 4.80
N GLY A 13 -19.74 -4.37 5.85
CA GLY A 13 -19.73 -4.89 7.21
C GLY A 13 -18.32 -5.12 7.79
N ILE A 14 -17.33 -4.33 7.35
CA ILE A 14 -15.95 -4.44 7.82
C ILE A 14 -15.82 -3.75 9.17
N THR A 15 -15.48 -4.50 10.22
CA THR A 15 -15.40 -3.96 11.57
C THR A 15 -14.11 -3.19 11.82
N ARG A 16 -14.11 -2.37 12.86
CA ARG A 16 -12.94 -1.66 13.34
C ARG A 16 -11.81 -2.62 13.72
N GLU A 17 -12.13 -3.70 14.39
CA GLU A 17 -11.18 -4.73 14.84
C GLU A 17 -10.49 -5.43 13.64
N GLN A 18 -11.22 -5.70 12.57
CA GLN A 18 -10.66 -6.27 11.35
C GLN A 18 -9.67 -5.30 10.68
N GLN A 19 -10.00 -4.01 10.62
CA GLN A 19 -9.12 -2.98 10.07
C GLN A 19 -7.86 -2.83 10.91
N ASP A 20 -8.00 -2.73 12.23
CA ASP A 20 -6.88 -2.60 13.16
C ASP A 20 -5.98 -3.86 13.13
N ALA A 21 -6.55 -5.05 13.04
CA ALA A 21 -5.79 -6.30 12.94
C ALA A 21 -4.96 -6.37 11.65
N LEU A 22 -5.52 -5.93 10.52
CA LEU A 22 -4.80 -5.88 9.24
C LEU A 22 -3.64 -4.90 9.30
N ALA A 23 -3.86 -3.69 9.81
CA ALA A 23 -2.84 -2.66 9.94
C ALA A 23 -1.73 -3.10 10.92
N TYR A 24 -2.09 -3.63 12.07
CA TYR A 24 -1.14 -4.19 13.03
C TYR A 24 -0.27 -5.29 12.40
N ARG A 25 -0.90 -6.25 11.71
CA ARG A 25 -0.18 -7.31 10.98
C ARG A 25 0.80 -6.74 9.96
N SER A 26 0.40 -5.71 9.21
CA SER A 26 1.26 -5.03 8.23
C SER A 26 2.52 -4.46 8.88
N HIS A 27 2.38 -3.72 9.97
CA HIS A 27 3.52 -3.17 10.71
C HIS A 27 4.42 -4.27 11.29
N GLN A 28 3.85 -5.35 11.84
CA GLN A 28 4.63 -6.47 12.36
C GLN A 28 5.42 -7.20 11.26
N LEU A 29 4.84 -7.38 10.09
CA LEU A 29 5.53 -7.99 8.95
C LEU A 29 6.66 -7.09 8.41
N ALA A 30 6.44 -5.79 8.31
CA ALA A 30 7.46 -4.84 7.92
C ALA A 30 8.64 -4.83 8.91
N THR A 31 8.35 -4.76 10.21
CA THR A 31 9.37 -4.84 11.26
C THR A 31 10.23 -6.11 11.14
N LYS A 32 9.58 -7.26 10.91
CA LYS A 32 10.28 -8.54 10.71
C LYS A 32 11.11 -8.55 9.43
N ALA A 33 10.64 -7.91 8.36
CA ALA A 33 11.38 -7.83 7.11
C ALA A 33 12.67 -7.01 7.26
N TRP A 34 12.59 -5.86 7.94
CA TRP A 34 13.75 -5.05 8.27
C TRP A 34 14.73 -5.80 9.15
N ALA A 35 14.29 -6.38 10.26
CA ALA A 35 15.14 -7.13 11.18
C ALA A 35 15.86 -8.33 10.53
N LYS A 36 15.27 -8.90 9.47
CA LYS A 36 15.86 -10.01 8.69
C LYS A 36 16.72 -9.54 7.50
N GLY A 37 16.91 -8.25 7.31
CA GLY A 37 17.67 -7.68 6.21
C GLY A 37 17.04 -7.90 4.82
N LYS A 38 15.76 -8.25 4.74
CA LYS A 38 15.09 -8.55 3.46
C LYS A 38 15.00 -7.35 2.51
N LEU A 39 15.12 -6.14 3.04
CA LEU A 39 15.01 -4.90 2.29
C LEU A 39 16.39 -4.27 2.02
N ALA A 40 17.48 -4.88 2.48
CA ALA A 40 18.82 -4.30 2.40
C ALA A 40 19.29 -4.02 0.97
N ASP A 41 18.93 -4.89 0.02
CA ASP A 41 19.31 -4.74 -1.38
C ASP A 41 18.37 -3.79 -2.17
N GLU A 42 17.24 -3.40 -1.59
CA GLU A 42 16.21 -2.58 -2.24
C GLU A 42 16.19 -1.14 -1.71
N VAL A 43 16.76 -0.88 -0.54
CA VAL A 43 16.71 0.40 0.14
C VAL A 43 18.07 1.06 0.17
N MET A 44 18.15 2.27 -0.35
CA MET A 44 19.34 3.11 -0.27
C MET A 44 19.19 4.14 0.83
N THR A 45 20.32 4.52 1.44
CA THR A 45 20.35 5.65 2.37
C THR A 45 19.99 6.95 1.66
N ALA A 46 19.01 7.69 2.18
CA ALA A 46 18.63 9.00 1.67
C ALA A 46 19.21 10.13 2.53
N TYR A 47 19.78 11.13 1.87
CA TYR A 47 20.30 12.34 2.50
C TYR A 47 19.36 13.50 2.18
N ILE A 48 18.49 13.84 3.11
CA ILE A 48 17.45 14.86 2.94
C ILE A 48 17.95 16.19 3.51
N PRO A 49 17.82 17.32 2.80
CA PRO A 49 18.16 18.63 3.37
C PRO A 49 17.42 18.88 4.69
N PRO A 50 18.08 19.48 5.71
CA PRO A 50 19.41 20.08 5.70
C PRO A 50 20.61 19.14 5.92
N TYR A 51 20.50 17.87 5.55
CA TYR A 51 21.59 16.85 5.56
C TYR A 51 22.21 16.55 6.95
N ARG A 52 21.45 16.73 8.01
CA ARG A 52 21.95 16.52 9.38
C ARG A 52 22.10 15.04 9.72
N GLU A 53 21.12 14.25 9.31
CA GLU A 53 21.10 12.81 9.57
C GLU A 53 20.65 12.04 8.33
N PRO A 54 21.27 10.89 8.02
CA PRO A 54 20.82 10.04 6.94
C PRO A 54 19.52 9.32 7.34
N LEU A 55 18.60 9.18 6.40
CA LEU A 55 17.44 8.30 6.51
C LEU A 55 17.83 6.93 5.96
N VAL A 56 17.92 5.94 6.82
CA VAL A 56 18.41 4.59 6.47
C VAL A 56 17.32 3.53 6.41
N GLU A 57 16.14 3.82 6.98
CA GLU A 57 15.01 2.90 7.02
C GLU A 57 13.67 3.65 7.03
N ASP A 58 12.58 2.94 6.77
CA ASP A 58 11.23 3.50 6.79
C ASP A 58 10.84 3.97 8.20
N ASN A 59 10.55 5.25 8.33
CA ASN A 59 10.16 5.88 9.59
C ASN A 59 8.66 5.79 9.90
N ASN A 60 7.85 5.17 9.04
CA ASN A 60 6.41 4.98 9.25
C ASN A 60 6.06 3.68 9.98
N ILE A 61 7.00 2.76 10.11
CA ILE A 61 6.76 1.47 10.75
C ILE A 61 6.58 1.64 12.27
N ARG A 62 5.52 1.07 12.81
CA ARG A 62 5.16 1.12 14.25
C ARG A 62 5.24 -0.28 14.87
N GLY A 63 6.42 -0.90 14.79
CA GLY A 63 6.65 -2.28 15.23
C GLY A 63 6.44 -2.54 16.73
N SER A 64 6.59 -1.50 17.57
CA SER A 64 6.38 -1.60 19.02
C SER A 64 4.93 -1.40 19.47
N SER A 65 4.01 -1.04 18.55
CA SER A 65 2.59 -0.87 18.88
C SER A 65 1.89 -2.19 19.19
N THR A 66 0.82 -2.13 19.95
CA THR A 66 -0.05 -3.26 20.29
C THR A 66 -1.47 -3.02 19.75
N LEU A 67 -2.27 -4.07 19.57
CA LEU A 67 -3.69 -3.93 19.19
C LEU A 67 -4.48 -3.06 20.18
N ALA A 68 -4.11 -3.08 21.47
CA ALA A 68 -4.72 -2.22 22.48
C ALA A 68 -4.44 -0.72 22.23
N ASP A 69 -3.31 -0.38 21.61
CA ASP A 69 -3.01 1.00 21.24
C ASP A 69 -3.84 1.46 20.05
N TYR A 70 -4.10 0.57 19.08
CA TYR A 70 -5.02 0.86 17.98
C TYR A 70 -6.44 1.12 18.50
N ALA A 71 -6.95 0.27 19.38
CA ALA A 71 -8.29 0.38 19.92
C ALA A 71 -8.58 1.72 20.65
N LYS A 72 -7.55 2.37 21.22
CA LYS A 72 -7.67 3.66 21.90
C LYS A 72 -7.86 4.84 20.95
N LEU A 73 -7.56 4.70 19.67
CA LEU A 73 -7.59 5.79 18.71
C LEU A 73 -9.02 6.15 18.31
N ARG A 74 -9.28 7.45 18.23
CA ARG A 74 -10.58 7.95 17.80
C ARG A 74 -10.67 7.92 16.26
N PRO A 75 -11.87 7.65 15.71
CA PRO A 75 -12.11 7.79 14.29
C PRO A 75 -11.77 9.20 13.77
N ALA A 76 -11.19 9.25 12.57
CA ALA A 76 -10.70 10.51 12.00
C ALA A 76 -11.76 11.23 11.15
N PHE A 77 -12.62 10.50 10.45
CA PHE A 77 -13.60 11.04 9.50
C PHE A 77 -15.01 11.08 10.14
N ASP A 78 -15.63 9.96 10.38
CA ASP A 78 -16.89 9.91 11.15
C ASP A 78 -16.56 9.75 12.65
N ARG A 79 -16.47 10.86 13.36
CA ARG A 79 -16.05 10.87 14.78
C ARG A 79 -16.97 10.12 15.73
N LYS A 80 -18.22 9.90 15.33
CA LYS A 80 -19.25 9.30 16.19
C LYS A 80 -19.42 7.81 15.92
N HIS A 81 -19.39 7.42 14.64
CA HIS A 81 -19.72 6.06 14.22
C HIS A 81 -18.68 5.45 13.27
N GLY A 82 -17.55 6.13 13.05
CA GLY A 82 -16.52 5.70 12.13
C GLY A 82 -15.59 4.64 12.71
N THR A 83 -14.84 4.06 11.81
CA THR A 83 -13.89 2.98 12.08
C THR A 83 -12.47 3.31 11.60
N VAL A 84 -12.34 4.30 10.71
CA VAL A 84 -11.07 4.70 10.11
C VAL A 84 -10.31 5.63 11.07
N THR A 85 -9.09 5.25 11.42
CA THR A 85 -8.22 5.96 12.36
C THR A 85 -6.85 6.24 11.76
N ALA A 86 -6.04 7.04 12.45
CA ALA A 86 -4.66 7.28 12.06
C ALA A 86 -3.79 6.00 12.05
N ALA A 87 -4.14 4.96 12.84
CA ALA A 87 -3.36 3.72 12.88
C ALA A 87 -3.76 2.72 11.79
N ASN A 88 -5.01 2.72 11.34
CA ASN A 88 -5.47 1.84 10.27
C ASN A 88 -5.56 2.52 8.90
N SER A 89 -4.88 3.66 8.76
CA SER A 89 -4.77 4.44 7.52
C SER A 89 -3.31 4.69 7.18
N THR A 90 -3.02 4.80 5.89
CA THR A 90 -1.70 5.24 5.44
C THR A 90 -1.54 6.75 5.62
N PRO A 91 -0.36 7.25 6.04
CA PRO A 91 -0.10 8.69 6.04
C PRO A 91 0.00 9.24 4.60
N LEU A 92 -0.12 10.56 4.46
CA LEU A 92 0.24 11.23 3.21
C LEU A 92 1.77 11.22 3.08
N THR A 93 2.25 10.70 1.96
CA THR A 93 3.68 10.62 1.65
C THR A 93 3.92 11.00 0.20
N ASP A 94 5.06 11.63 -0.06
CA ASP A 94 5.53 11.86 -1.42
C ASP A 94 6.21 10.59 -1.93
N GLY A 95 6.15 10.38 -3.24
CA GLY A 95 6.78 9.22 -3.87
C GLY A 95 7.05 9.45 -5.33
N ALA A 96 8.03 8.73 -5.86
CA ALA A 96 8.33 8.66 -7.27
C ALA A 96 8.66 7.22 -7.66
N ALA A 97 8.25 6.83 -8.84
CA ALA A 97 8.57 5.51 -9.39
C ALA A 97 8.93 5.63 -10.86
N ALA A 98 9.87 4.82 -11.31
CA ALA A 98 10.25 4.71 -12.70
C ALA A 98 10.42 3.25 -13.10
N VAL A 99 9.91 2.89 -14.28
CA VAL A 99 10.13 1.58 -14.90
C VAL A 99 10.57 1.78 -16.34
N ILE A 100 11.43 0.89 -16.83
CA ILE A 100 11.85 0.86 -18.24
C ILE A 100 11.09 -0.28 -18.90
N LEU A 101 10.30 0.06 -19.93
CA LEU A 101 9.58 -0.89 -20.77
C LEU A 101 10.25 -0.98 -22.13
N MET A 102 10.40 -2.18 -22.63
CA MET A 102 10.93 -2.45 -23.98
C MET A 102 10.40 -3.77 -24.51
N THR A 103 10.59 -4.02 -25.80
CA THR A 103 10.28 -5.33 -26.38
C THR A 103 11.28 -6.38 -25.91
N GLU A 104 10.87 -7.64 -25.89
CA GLU A 104 11.75 -8.77 -25.54
C GLU A 104 12.97 -8.86 -26.46
N SER A 105 12.79 -8.60 -27.77
CA SER A 105 13.88 -8.56 -28.74
C SER A 105 14.91 -7.50 -28.35
N ARG A 106 14.46 -6.33 -27.96
CA ARG A 106 15.37 -5.24 -27.56
C ARG A 106 16.12 -5.57 -26.27
N ALA A 107 15.45 -6.21 -25.30
CA ALA A 107 16.12 -6.65 -24.09
C ALA A 107 17.25 -7.65 -24.39
N ARG A 108 17.01 -8.61 -25.30
CA ARG A 108 18.03 -9.57 -25.75
C ARG A 108 19.20 -8.90 -26.45
N GLU A 109 18.95 -7.97 -27.39
CA GLU A 109 20.02 -7.22 -28.08
C GLU A 109 20.93 -6.48 -27.10
N LEU A 110 20.36 -5.93 -26.03
CA LEU A 110 21.09 -5.20 -24.99
C LEU A 110 21.69 -6.10 -23.90
N GLY A 111 21.47 -7.41 -23.94
CA GLY A 111 21.90 -8.33 -22.89
C GLY A 111 21.22 -8.12 -21.54
N ILE A 112 20.05 -7.48 -21.52
CA ILE A 112 19.30 -7.18 -20.29
C ILE A 112 18.37 -8.33 -19.96
N LYS A 113 18.46 -8.85 -18.73
CA LYS A 113 17.52 -9.85 -18.24
C LYS A 113 16.24 -9.14 -17.76
N PRO A 114 15.07 -9.43 -18.37
CA PRO A 114 13.81 -8.85 -17.93
C PRO A 114 13.48 -9.24 -16.48
N LEU A 115 12.95 -8.30 -15.70
CA LEU A 115 12.41 -8.55 -14.37
C LEU A 115 11.02 -9.21 -14.42
N GLY A 116 10.29 -9.01 -15.52
CA GLY A 116 8.97 -9.57 -15.77
C GLY A 116 8.46 -9.20 -17.16
N TYR A 117 7.29 -9.69 -17.49
CA TYR A 117 6.63 -9.43 -18.77
C TYR A 117 5.22 -8.90 -18.52
N LEU A 118 4.82 -7.85 -19.25
CA LEU A 118 3.44 -7.40 -19.28
C LEU A 118 2.64 -8.35 -20.19
N ARG A 119 1.86 -9.24 -19.59
CA ARG A 119 1.08 -10.25 -20.30
C ARG A 119 -0.28 -9.74 -20.74
N SER A 120 -0.97 -9.03 -19.87
CA SER A 120 -2.28 -8.44 -20.12
C SER A 120 -2.51 -7.19 -19.29
N TYR A 121 -3.55 -6.47 -19.63
CA TYR A 121 -4.01 -5.32 -18.83
C TYR A 121 -5.51 -5.10 -19.03
N ALA A 122 -6.12 -4.38 -18.08
CA ALA A 122 -7.51 -3.95 -18.18
C ALA A 122 -7.70 -2.57 -17.56
N PHE A 123 -8.60 -1.81 -18.15
CA PHE A 123 -9.10 -0.55 -17.61
C PHE A 123 -10.58 -0.72 -17.28
N THR A 124 -11.00 -0.22 -16.13
CA THR A 124 -12.39 -0.17 -15.71
C THR A 124 -12.73 1.22 -15.21
N ALA A 125 -13.97 1.64 -15.43
CA ALA A 125 -14.55 2.82 -14.84
C ALA A 125 -15.60 2.40 -13.81
N ILE A 126 -15.62 3.07 -12.67
CA ILE A 126 -16.52 2.79 -11.55
C ILE A 126 -17.15 4.09 -11.04
N ASP A 127 -18.24 3.99 -10.28
CA ASP A 127 -18.83 5.14 -9.60
C ASP A 127 -17.89 5.65 -8.49
N VAL A 128 -17.39 6.88 -8.66
CA VAL A 128 -16.43 7.49 -7.73
C VAL A 128 -17.04 7.81 -6.36
N TRP A 129 -18.35 7.93 -6.25
CA TRP A 129 -19.04 8.24 -5.01
C TRP A 129 -19.28 7.01 -4.13
N GLN A 130 -19.50 5.86 -4.78
CA GLN A 130 -19.80 4.61 -4.08
C GLN A 130 -18.58 3.70 -3.96
N ASP A 131 -17.84 3.53 -5.05
CA ASP A 131 -16.87 2.45 -5.19
C ASP A 131 -15.44 2.93 -5.51
N MET A 132 -15.11 4.21 -5.25
CA MET A 132 -13.82 4.82 -5.62
C MET A 132 -12.60 3.90 -5.36
N LEU A 133 -12.61 3.16 -4.25
CA LEU A 133 -11.47 2.32 -3.83
C LEU A 133 -11.56 0.88 -4.39
N LEU A 134 -12.62 0.51 -5.10
CA LEU A 134 -12.84 -0.83 -5.64
C LEU A 134 -12.36 -1.03 -7.08
N GLY A 135 -11.81 0.00 -7.72
CA GLY A 135 -11.29 -0.11 -9.10
C GLY A 135 -10.46 -1.37 -9.38
N PRO A 136 -9.46 -1.69 -8.53
CA PRO A 136 -8.68 -2.92 -8.69
C PRO A 136 -9.49 -4.21 -8.61
N ALA A 137 -10.57 -4.25 -7.83
CA ALA A 137 -11.43 -5.43 -7.70
C ALA A 137 -12.20 -5.73 -9.01
N TRP A 138 -12.46 -4.70 -9.82
CA TRP A 138 -13.09 -4.84 -11.12
C TRP A 138 -12.09 -5.07 -12.26
N SER A 139 -10.94 -4.39 -12.25
CA SER A 139 -9.96 -4.50 -13.32
C SER A 139 -9.13 -5.78 -13.26
N THR A 140 -8.83 -6.29 -12.05
CA THR A 140 -7.98 -7.47 -11.87
C THR A 140 -8.57 -8.74 -12.51
N PRO A 141 -9.84 -9.12 -12.27
CA PRO A 141 -10.44 -10.29 -12.93
C PRO A 141 -10.38 -10.21 -14.45
N LEU A 142 -10.67 -9.03 -15.02
CA LEU A 142 -10.60 -8.83 -16.47
C LEU A 142 -9.17 -8.98 -17.02
N ALA A 143 -8.18 -8.49 -16.29
CA ALA A 143 -6.78 -8.65 -16.69
C ALA A 143 -6.34 -10.11 -16.61
N LEU A 144 -6.75 -10.84 -15.57
CA LEU A 144 -6.47 -12.26 -15.41
C LEU A 144 -7.13 -13.10 -16.52
N ASP A 145 -8.40 -12.85 -16.81
CA ASP A 145 -9.14 -13.53 -17.88
C ASP A 145 -8.46 -13.34 -19.25
N ARG A 146 -8.01 -12.12 -19.56
CA ARG A 146 -7.25 -11.82 -20.78
C ARG A 146 -5.86 -12.46 -20.81
N ALA A 147 -5.31 -12.82 -19.67
CA ALA A 147 -4.01 -13.47 -19.59
C ALA A 147 -4.06 -14.98 -19.88
N GLY A 148 -5.23 -15.60 -19.77
CA GLY A 148 -5.48 -17.04 -19.96
C GLY A 148 -5.13 -17.85 -18.73
#